data_ae3a63476974dfba7c2139480480a859
#
_entry.id   ae3a63476974dfba7c2139480480a859
#
_cell.length_a   1.000
_cell.length_b   1.000
_cell.length_c   1.000
_cell.angle_alpha   90.00
_cell.angle_beta   90.00
_cell.angle_gamma   90.00
#
_symmetry.space_group_name_H-M   'P 1'
#
loop_
_entity.id
_entity.type
_entity.pdbx_description
1 polymer ?
#
loop_
_entity_poly.entity_id
_entity_poly.type
_entity_poly.pdbx_seq_one_letter_code
_entity_poly.pdbx_strand_id
1 'polypeptide(L)'
;MSLPSVVELTAALSRYAERFHAPAGSTHHVASPLGGWLLLALAAPAAAGADRARLEDALGVPVDLAAEAADRLLDEPHPVVASAAAAWHQRAVETDALRGWLAGLPDPVERGDVPTKAVADAWARNRTNGMIEEFPVRITPLVVLVLASALATKVSWQRPFEVVPAASLGPGAWATALQRVLRSPESGHDCYIAQTERAGPVAVHTARADAGLAVTSVIADSAAATADVLAAAHQAAARTAARTSLFDLPLGDSPLWSIAEAPSHRGGRQEDCVAVLPAWSARSDHELAGVAGLGFDDAAGALIALMPKGDYEYEARQSAYARYSREGFEAAAVTAVGIRLAAAFGGDGVKRTATLRFGHPYAVVATVESDDSPWDGLPVFSAWVAEPEDAEAD
;
A
#
# COMPACT_ATOMS: atom_id res chain seq x y z
N MET A 1 14.33 -10.69 -23.84
CA MET A 1 13.22 -11.19 -22.98
C MET A 1 12.21 -10.07 -22.93
N SER A 2 10.89 -10.37 -22.97
CA SER A 2 9.87 -9.32 -22.81
C SER A 2 9.73 -9.01 -21.30
N LEU A 3 9.49 -7.73 -20.99
CA LEU A 3 9.19 -7.24 -19.64
C LEU A 3 8.10 -8.11 -18.95
N PRO A 4 8.14 -8.28 -17.62
CA PRO A 4 7.03 -8.88 -16.91
C PRO A 4 5.79 -8.06 -17.18
N SER A 5 4.68 -8.73 -17.46
CA SER A 5 3.40 -8.02 -17.56
C SER A 5 3.08 -7.35 -16.21
N VAL A 6 2.32 -6.25 -16.23
CA VAL A 6 1.84 -5.59 -15.02
C VAL A 6 1.18 -6.60 -14.06
N VAL A 7 0.44 -7.57 -14.59
CA VAL A 7 -0.21 -8.63 -13.82
C VAL A 7 0.81 -9.52 -13.08
N GLU A 8 1.90 -9.90 -13.73
CA GLU A 8 2.96 -10.72 -13.10
C GLU A 8 3.69 -9.95 -12.01
N LEU A 9 4.00 -8.68 -12.26
CA LEU A 9 4.66 -7.82 -11.27
C LEU A 9 3.75 -7.53 -10.07
N THR A 10 2.48 -7.22 -10.28
CA THR A 10 1.48 -7.03 -9.22
C THR A 10 1.33 -8.30 -8.37
N ALA A 11 1.28 -9.47 -8.99
CA ALA A 11 1.20 -10.73 -8.27
C ALA A 11 2.48 -11.03 -7.47
N ALA A 12 3.67 -10.70 -7.99
CA ALA A 12 4.93 -10.83 -7.28
C ALA A 12 4.99 -9.90 -6.06
N LEU A 13 4.62 -8.64 -6.24
CA LEU A 13 4.55 -7.64 -5.16
C LEU A 13 3.52 -8.02 -4.07
N SER A 14 2.38 -8.58 -4.44
CA SER A 14 1.38 -9.06 -3.46
C SER A 14 1.94 -10.19 -2.59
N ARG A 15 2.65 -11.17 -3.18
CA ARG A 15 3.33 -12.23 -2.41
C ARG A 15 4.47 -11.69 -1.55
N TYR A 16 5.21 -10.71 -2.05
CA TYR A 16 6.26 -10.03 -1.30
C TYR A 16 5.68 -9.29 -0.10
N ALA A 17 4.55 -8.59 -0.28
CA ALA A 17 3.83 -7.89 0.77
C ALA A 17 3.36 -8.83 1.89
N GLU A 18 2.89 -10.04 1.60
CA GLU A 18 2.53 -11.03 2.62
C GLU A 18 3.73 -11.35 3.54
N ARG A 19 4.92 -11.55 2.95
CA ARG A 19 6.16 -11.79 3.71
C ARG A 19 6.58 -10.55 4.52
N PHE A 20 6.39 -9.37 3.94
CA PHE A 20 6.75 -8.09 4.56
C PHE A 20 5.91 -7.79 5.80
N HIS A 21 4.62 -8.09 5.78
CA HIS A 21 3.71 -7.87 6.90
C HIS A 21 3.81 -8.93 8.00
N ALA A 22 4.34 -10.11 7.71
CA ALA A 22 4.35 -11.22 8.64
C ALA A 22 4.98 -10.90 10.02
N PRO A 23 6.12 -10.18 10.12
CA PRO A 23 6.69 -9.81 11.42
C PRO A 23 5.83 -8.86 12.25
N ALA A 24 5.05 -7.99 11.60
CA ALA A 24 4.19 -7.02 12.30
C ALA A 24 2.92 -7.67 12.87
N GLY A 25 2.50 -8.81 12.31
CA GLY A 25 1.33 -9.56 12.79
C GLY A 25 0.06 -8.72 12.77
N SER A 26 -0.63 -8.66 13.92
CA SER A 26 -1.90 -7.92 14.09
C SER A 26 -1.72 -6.54 14.75
N THR A 27 -0.50 -6.03 14.89
CA THR A 27 -0.28 -4.67 15.38
C THR A 27 -0.72 -3.65 14.35
N HIS A 28 -1.10 -2.45 14.81
CA HIS A 28 -1.38 -1.33 13.90
C HIS A 28 -0.11 -0.90 13.18
N HIS A 29 -0.11 -0.97 11.84
CA HIS A 29 1.10 -0.64 11.07
C HIS A 29 0.78 -0.28 9.62
N VAL A 30 1.72 0.42 8.99
CA VAL A 30 1.77 0.68 7.55
C VAL A 30 3.13 0.29 7.00
N ALA A 31 3.18 -0.16 5.76
CA ALA A 31 4.42 -0.52 5.06
C ALA A 31 4.35 -0.12 3.59
N SER A 32 5.51 0.01 2.96
CA SER A 32 5.67 0.08 1.51
C SER A 32 6.47 -1.13 1.01
N PRO A 33 5.83 -2.28 0.78
CA PRO A 33 6.53 -3.45 0.26
C PRO A 33 7.22 -3.17 -1.08
N LEU A 34 6.63 -2.33 -1.93
CA LEU A 34 7.25 -1.88 -3.18
C LEU A 34 8.60 -1.18 -2.94
N GLY A 35 8.71 -0.33 -1.90
CA GLY A 35 9.99 0.32 -1.56
C GLY A 35 11.09 -0.68 -1.20
N GLY A 36 10.75 -1.72 -0.42
CA GLY A 36 11.67 -2.83 -0.12
C GLY A 36 12.02 -3.65 -1.37
N TRP A 37 11.03 -3.97 -2.17
CA TRP A 37 11.21 -4.72 -3.44
C TRP A 37 12.12 -3.95 -4.42
N LEU A 38 11.97 -2.63 -4.55
CA LEU A 38 12.84 -1.80 -5.38
C LEU A 38 14.30 -1.88 -4.93
N LEU A 39 14.56 -1.83 -3.62
CA LEU A 39 15.94 -1.97 -3.11
C LEU A 39 16.54 -3.33 -3.48
N LEU A 40 15.76 -4.41 -3.38
CA LEU A 40 16.21 -5.73 -3.81
C LEU A 40 16.47 -5.79 -5.30
N ALA A 41 15.59 -5.23 -6.12
CA ALA A 41 15.74 -5.20 -7.57
C ALA A 41 17.00 -4.44 -8.01
N LEU A 42 17.37 -3.36 -7.31
CA LEU A 42 18.62 -2.62 -7.54
C LEU A 42 19.87 -3.38 -7.06
N ALA A 43 19.77 -4.12 -5.95
CA ALA A 43 20.89 -4.88 -5.40
C ALA A 43 21.11 -6.22 -6.12
N ALA A 44 20.06 -6.87 -6.59
CA ALA A 44 20.07 -8.24 -7.11
C ALA A 44 21.05 -8.48 -8.29
N PRO A 45 21.33 -7.53 -9.20
CA PRO A 45 22.35 -7.69 -10.23
C PRO A 45 23.77 -7.95 -9.70
N ALA A 46 24.05 -7.59 -8.43
CA ALA A 46 25.33 -7.92 -7.77
C ALA A 46 25.47 -9.41 -7.43
N ALA A 47 24.36 -10.14 -7.34
CA ALA A 47 24.33 -11.52 -6.88
C ALA A 47 24.63 -12.52 -7.99
N ALA A 48 25.23 -13.64 -7.61
CA ALA A 48 25.50 -14.77 -8.49
C ALA A 48 25.16 -16.11 -7.81
N GLY A 49 25.03 -17.16 -8.62
CA GLY A 49 24.82 -18.54 -8.12
C GLY A 49 23.59 -18.68 -7.20
N ALA A 50 23.80 -19.22 -6.01
CA ALA A 50 22.71 -19.52 -5.07
C ALA A 50 22.03 -18.24 -4.51
N ASP A 51 22.79 -17.17 -4.28
CA ASP A 51 22.27 -15.90 -3.77
C ASP A 51 21.31 -15.27 -4.79
N ARG A 52 21.69 -15.28 -6.08
CA ARG A 52 20.82 -14.83 -7.16
C ARG A 52 19.49 -15.62 -7.20
N ALA A 53 19.55 -16.96 -7.07
CA ALA A 53 18.33 -17.77 -7.07
C ALA A 53 17.40 -17.45 -5.88
N ARG A 54 17.98 -17.17 -4.69
CA ARG A 54 17.17 -16.76 -3.52
C ARG A 54 16.56 -15.37 -3.69
N LEU A 55 17.30 -14.45 -4.32
CA LEU A 55 16.76 -13.13 -4.65
C LEU A 55 15.64 -13.20 -5.70
N GLU A 56 15.74 -14.09 -6.69
CA GLU A 56 14.66 -14.35 -7.65
C GLU A 56 13.39 -14.91 -6.97
N ASP A 57 13.56 -15.79 -5.96
CA ASP A 57 12.42 -16.25 -5.14
C ASP A 57 11.81 -15.12 -4.31
N ALA A 58 12.63 -14.27 -3.69
CA ALA A 58 12.16 -13.11 -2.94
C ALA A 58 11.44 -12.10 -3.84
N LEU A 59 12.02 -11.74 -4.97
CA LEU A 59 11.46 -10.81 -5.95
C LEU A 59 10.22 -11.37 -6.66
N GLY A 60 10.10 -12.71 -6.77
CA GLY A 60 9.03 -13.40 -7.47
C GLY A 60 9.10 -13.30 -8.99
N VAL A 61 10.19 -12.75 -9.52
CA VAL A 61 10.52 -12.64 -10.94
C VAL A 61 12.05 -12.75 -11.12
N PRO A 62 12.54 -13.11 -12.33
CA PRO A 62 13.99 -13.12 -12.62
C PRO A 62 14.66 -11.79 -12.33
N VAL A 63 15.92 -11.82 -11.83
CA VAL A 63 16.68 -10.60 -11.45
C VAL A 63 16.74 -9.59 -12.59
N ASP A 64 16.99 -10.02 -13.82
CA ASP A 64 17.13 -9.09 -14.94
C ASP A 64 15.81 -8.36 -15.24
N LEU A 65 14.68 -9.04 -15.09
CA LEU A 65 13.36 -8.45 -15.25
C LEU A 65 12.99 -7.52 -14.08
N ALA A 66 13.42 -7.86 -12.84
CA ALA A 66 13.23 -7.01 -11.69
C ALA A 66 14.02 -5.71 -11.82
N ALA A 67 15.27 -5.79 -12.26
CA ALA A 67 16.12 -4.63 -12.50
C ALA A 67 15.54 -3.71 -13.60
N GLU A 68 15.08 -4.28 -14.71
CA GLU A 68 14.43 -3.54 -15.80
C GLU A 68 13.12 -2.86 -15.35
N ALA A 69 12.32 -3.56 -14.51
CA ALA A 69 11.11 -2.98 -13.92
C ALA A 69 11.44 -1.81 -12.97
N ALA A 70 12.46 -1.97 -12.11
CA ALA A 70 12.92 -0.91 -11.21
C ALA A 70 13.43 0.32 -11.98
N ASP A 71 14.19 0.11 -13.06
CA ASP A 71 14.67 1.15 -13.95
C ASP A 71 13.50 1.97 -14.50
N ARG A 72 12.52 1.32 -15.10
CA ARG A 72 11.33 1.99 -15.64
C ARG A 72 10.52 2.73 -14.60
N LEU A 73 10.32 2.15 -13.41
CA LEU A 73 9.57 2.82 -12.33
C LEU A 73 10.27 4.08 -11.85
N LEU A 74 11.61 4.10 -11.84
CA LEU A 74 12.38 5.27 -11.43
C LEU A 74 12.50 6.31 -12.54
N ASP A 75 12.63 5.89 -13.81
CA ASP A 75 12.71 6.77 -14.98
C ASP A 75 11.39 7.46 -15.31
N GLU A 76 10.27 6.79 -15.08
CA GLU A 76 8.93 7.29 -15.35
C GLU A 76 8.16 7.52 -14.03
N PRO A 77 8.52 8.53 -13.21
CA PRO A 77 7.93 8.74 -11.90
C PRO A 77 6.43 9.11 -12.02
N HIS A 78 5.61 8.52 -11.16
CA HIS A 78 4.18 8.82 -11.14
C HIS A 78 3.90 10.13 -10.38
N PRO A 79 2.99 11.02 -10.88
CA PRO A 79 2.77 12.33 -10.27
C PRO A 79 2.33 12.30 -8.80
N VAL A 80 1.65 11.24 -8.36
CA VAL A 80 1.18 11.12 -6.97
C VAL A 80 2.00 10.16 -6.12
N VAL A 81 3.03 9.53 -6.69
CA VAL A 81 3.97 8.67 -5.96
C VAL A 81 5.36 9.29 -6.09
N ALA A 82 5.74 10.08 -5.09
CA ALA A 82 7.12 10.53 -5.00
C ALA A 82 8.00 9.30 -4.74
N SER A 83 8.84 8.97 -5.71
CA SER A 83 9.77 7.84 -5.65
C SER A 83 11.20 8.32 -5.83
N ALA A 84 12.10 7.85 -4.97
CA ALA A 84 13.52 8.12 -5.07
C ALA A 84 14.34 6.93 -4.57
N ALA A 85 15.53 6.76 -5.16
CA ALA A 85 16.51 5.80 -4.68
C ALA A 85 17.89 6.46 -4.61
N ALA A 86 18.73 5.97 -3.70
CA ALA A 86 20.11 6.42 -3.54
C ALA A 86 21.03 5.25 -3.23
N ALA A 87 22.27 5.33 -3.76
CA ALA A 87 23.35 4.43 -3.46
C ALA A 87 24.58 5.27 -3.08
N TRP A 88 24.89 5.32 -1.78
CA TRP A 88 26.01 6.08 -1.23
C TRP A 88 27.08 5.14 -0.69
N HIS A 89 28.35 5.41 -0.97
CA HIS A 89 29.46 4.59 -0.50
C HIS A 89 30.67 5.42 -0.07
N GLN A 90 31.49 4.86 0.83
CA GLN A 90 32.77 5.44 1.13
C GLN A 90 33.80 5.02 0.06
N ARG A 91 34.65 5.93 -0.37
CA ARG A 91 35.75 5.65 -1.35
C ARG A 91 36.71 4.56 -0.90
N ALA A 92 36.83 4.37 0.43
CA ALA A 92 37.69 3.33 1.01
C ALA A 92 37.29 1.90 0.66
N VAL A 93 36.03 1.66 0.33
CA VAL A 93 35.52 0.34 -0.06
C VAL A 93 35.33 0.17 -1.57
N GLU A 94 35.69 1.17 -2.36
CA GLU A 94 35.53 1.16 -3.81
C GLU A 94 36.50 0.16 -4.48
N THR A 95 35.90 -0.82 -5.15
CA THR A 95 36.59 -1.79 -6.02
C THR A 95 36.09 -1.62 -7.45
N ASP A 96 36.77 -2.27 -8.43
CA ASP A 96 36.26 -2.30 -9.80
C ASP A 96 34.90 -2.97 -9.90
N ALA A 97 34.65 -4.00 -9.08
CA ALA A 97 33.36 -4.70 -9.03
C ALA A 97 32.22 -3.80 -8.47
N LEU A 98 32.48 -3.08 -7.36
CA LEU A 98 31.53 -2.13 -6.80
C LEU A 98 31.25 -0.97 -7.76
N ARG A 99 32.27 -0.45 -8.40
CA ARG A 99 32.15 0.59 -9.43
C ARG A 99 31.33 0.12 -10.64
N GLY A 100 31.56 -1.12 -11.07
CA GLY A 100 30.77 -1.74 -12.15
C GLY A 100 29.28 -1.84 -11.80
N TRP A 101 28.94 -2.30 -10.57
CA TRP A 101 27.56 -2.34 -10.10
C TRP A 101 26.94 -0.94 -9.99
N LEU A 102 27.65 0.03 -9.40
CA LEU A 102 27.18 1.43 -9.30
C LEU A 102 26.91 2.05 -10.68
N ALA A 103 27.76 1.75 -11.67
CA ALA A 103 27.59 2.22 -13.04
C ALA A 103 26.37 1.56 -13.75
N GLY A 104 25.98 0.36 -13.32
CA GLY A 104 24.82 -0.36 -13.85
C GLY A 104 23.48 0.02 -13.18
N LEU A 105 23.50 0.86 -12.15
CA LEU A 105 22.25 1.34 -11.53
C LEU A 105 21.53 2.33 -12.48
N PRO A 106 20.18 2.42 -12.41
CA PRO A 106 19.40 3.41 -13.16
C PRO A 106 19.89 4.85 -12.97
N ASP A 107 19.79 5.66 -14.01
CA ASP A 107 20.22 7.06 -13.96
C ASP A 107 19.58 7.90 -12.82
N PRO A 108 18.28 7.73 -12.49
CA PRO A 108 17.63 8.46 -11.40
C PRO A 108 18.13 8.08 -10.00
N VAL A 109 18.87 6.98 -9.84
CA VAL A 109 19.45 6.61 -8.54
C VAL A 109 20.55 7.59 -8.16
N GLU A 110 20.35 8.34 -7.07
CA GLU A 110 21.34 9.29 -6.57
C GLU A 110 22.60 8.55 -6.08
N ARG A 111 23.78 8.96 -6.56
CA ARG A 111 25.07 8.35 -6.21
C ARG A 111 25.97 9.36 -5.53
N GLY A 112 26.81 8.90 -4.60
CA GLY A 112 27.77 9.78 -3.93
C GLY A 112 28.44 9.17 -2.71
N ASP A 113 29.14 10.03 -1.97
CA ASP A 113 29.73 9.66 -0.67
C ASP A 113 28.62 9.44 0.39
N VAL A 114 28.85 8.53 1.37
CA VAL A 114 27.92 8.33 2.49
C VAL A 114 27.71 9.68 3.21
N PRO A 115 26.46 10.19 3.26
CA PRO A 115 26.17 11.48 3.84
C PRO A 115 26.28 11.45 5.38
N THR A 116 26.26 12.62 6.01
CA THR A 116 26.01 12.69 7.46
C THR A 116 24.56 12.37 7.77
N LYS A 117 24.26 11.98 9.01
CA LYS A 117 22.85 11.71 9.45
C LYS A 117 21.91 12.89 9.11
N ALA A 118 22.34 14.12 9.37
CA ALA A 118 21.54 15.31 9.08
C ALA A 118 21.23 15.48 7.57
N VAL A 119 22.17 15.13 6.69
CA VAL A 119 21.98 15.17 5.24
C VAL A 119 21.06 14.02 4.79
N ALA A 120 21.20 12.83 5.37
CA ALA A 120 20.32 11.70 5.10
C ALA A 120 18.86 11.98 5.57
N ASP A 121 18.69 12.61 6.74
CA ASP A 121 17.37 13.05 7.23
C ASP A 121 16.75 14.11 6.30
N ALA A 122 17.55 15.07 5.84
CA ALA A 122 17.09 16.07 4.90
C ALA A 122 16.71 15.44 3.55
N TRP A 123 17.45 14.43 3.08
CA TRP A 123 17.11 13.67 1.87
C TRP A 123 15.78 12.95 2.05
N ALA A 124 15.59 12.19 3.13
CA ALA A 124 14.33 11.49 3.42
C ALA A 124 13.14 12.47 3.46
N ARG A 125 13.30 13.59 4.18
CA ARG A 125 12.27 14.63 4.30
C ARG A 125 11.92 15.24 2.94
N ASN A 126 12.90 15.59 2.14
CA ASN A 126 12.68 16.21 0.84
C ASN A 126 12.03 15.24 -0.16
N ARG A 127 12.46 13.96 -0.16
CA ARG A 127 11.94 12.94 -1.08
C ARG A 127 10.54 12.42 -0.69
N THR A 128 10.11 12.66 0.55
CA THR A 128 8.80 12.23 1.06
C THR A 128 7.86 13.39 1.37
N ASN A 129 8.13 14.60 0.84
CA ASN A 129 7.33 15.80 1.11
C ASN A 129 7.13 16.07 2.63
N GLY A 130 8.14 15.76 3.44
CA GLY A 130 8.14 15.95 4.89
C GLY A 130 7.49 14.82 5.69
N MET A 131 6.95 13.76 5.05
CA MET A 131 6.27 12.67 5.75
C MET A 131 7.22 11.79 6.56
N ILE A 132 8.44 11.59 6.09
CA ILE A 132 9.52 10.90 6.80
C ILE A 132 10.54 11.94 7.24
N GLU A 133 10.58 12.24 8.54
CA GLU A 133 11.44 13.27 9.09
C GLU A 133 12.87 12.78 9.35
N GLU A 134 13.02 11.48 9.66
CA GLU A 134 14.29 10.85 10.01
C GLU A 134 14.59 9.67 9.08
N PHE A 135 15.80 9.63 8.56
CA PHE A 135 16.29 8.48 7.79
C PHE A 135 16.39 7.24 8.70
N PRO A 136 15.84 6.07 8.31
CA PRO A 136 15.65 4.95 9.23
C PRO A 136 16.95 4.28 9.69
N VAL A 137 18.02 4.37 8.89
CA VAL A 137 19.31 3.77 9.22
C VAL A 137 20.20 4.77 9.97
N ARG A 138 20.94 4.31 10.97
CA ARG A 138 21.93 5.12 11.69
C ARG A 138 23.16 5.34 10.81
N ILE A 139 23.37 6.56 10.37
CA ILE A 139 24.60 6.94 9.65
C ILE A 139 25.72 7.23 10.67
N THR A 140 26.70 6.35 10.72
CA THR A 140 27.91 6.49 11.54
C THR A 140 29.15 6.44 10.65
N PRO A 141 30.35 6.82 11.14
CA PRO A 141 31.60 6.68 10.38
C PRO A 141 31.93 5.25 9.92
N LEU A 142 31.27 4.24 10.52
CA LEU A 142 31.45 2.81 10.18
C LEU A 142 30.55 2.38 9.01
N VAL A 143 29.55 3.17 8.62
CA VAL A 143 28.69 2.89 7.48
C VAL A 143 29.44 3.14 6.19
N VAL A 144 29.66 2.10 5.39
CA VAL A 144 30.51 2.16 4.19
C VAL A 144 29.70 2.11 2.89
N LEU A 145 28.49 1.56 2.92
CA LEU A 145 27.57 1.50 1.78
C LEU A 145 26.13 1.65 2.29
N VAL A 146 25.34 2.46 1.61
CA VAL A 146 23.90 2.63 1.87
C VAL A 146 23.15 2.51 0.56
N LEU A 147 22.16 1.66 0.50
CA LEU A 147 21.16 1.63 -0.56
C LEU A 147 19.81 2.02 0.07
N ALA A 148 19.19 3.06 -0.44
CA ALA A 148 17.99 3.65 0.12
C ALA A 148 16.90 3.83 -0.93
N SER A 149 15.63 3.64 -0.52
CA SER A 149 14.46 4.06 -1.29
C SER A 149 13.57 4.95 -0.42
N ALA A 150 12.88 5.88 -1.04
CA ALA A 150 11.86 6.70 -0.43
C ALA A 150 10.64 6.69 -1.33
N LEU A 151 9.50 6.27 -0.80
CA LEU A 151 8.20 6.37 -1.45
C LEU A 151 7.27 7.18 -0.57
N ALA A 152 6.51 8.07 -1.19
CA ALA A 152 5.53 8.90 -0.52
C ALA A 152 4.36 9.19 -1.45
N THR A 153 3.15 9.30 -0.89
CA THR A 153 1.97 9.72 -1.63
C THR A 153 1.13 10.65 -0.78
N LYS A 154 0.63 11.73 -1.40
CA LYS A 154 -0.27 12.69 -0.78
C LYS A 154 -1.31 13.11 -1.80
N VAL A 155 -2.56 12.72 -1.57
CA VAL A 155 -3.66 12.90 -2.52
C VAL A 155 -4.94 13.26 -1.81
N SER A 156 -5.80 14.02 -2.50
CA SER A 156 -7.19 14.29 -2.08
C SER A 156 -8.14 13.31 -2.75
N TRP A 157 -9.21 12.93 -2.04
CA TRP A 157 -10.25 12.11 -2.64
C TRP A 157 -10.99 12.88 -3.74
N GLN A 158 -11.31 12.22 -4.84
CA GLN A 158 -12.22 12.78 -5.86
C GLN A 158 -13.59 13.12 -5.26
N ARG A 159 -13.98 12.40 -4.22
CA ARG A 159 -15.19 12.63 -3.44
C ARG A 159 -14.83 12.46 -1.96
N PRO A 160 -14.80 13.54 -1.18
CA PRO A 160 -14.58 13.47 0.26
C PRO A 160 -15.66 12.67 0.98
N PHE A 161 -15.31 12.14 2.14
CA PHE A 161 -16.25 11.43 3.02
C PHE A 161 -17.17 12.41 3.74
N GLU A 162 -18.35 11.92 4.10
CA GLU A 162 -19.22 12.52 5.10
C GLU A 162 -18.75 12.11 6.51
N VAL A 163 -18.93 13.00 7.49
CA VAL A 163 -18.68 12.69 8.90
C VAL A 163 -20.00 12.32 9.56
N VAL A 164 -20.07 11.14 10.17
CA VAL A 164 -21.27 10.62 10.83
C VAL A 164 -20.95 10.14 12.24
N PRO A 165 -21.96 10.00 13.14
CA PRO A 165 -21.75 9.44 14.47
C PRO A 165 -21.15 8.01 14.41
N ALA A 166 -20.24 7.69 15.33
CA ALA A 166 -19.58 6.38 15.40
C ALA A 166 -20.55 5.21 15.61
N ALA A 167 -21.74 5.45 16.17
CA ALA A 167 -22.83 4.46 16.25
C ALA A 167 -23.23 3.88 14.88
N SER A 168 -22.92 4.56 13.77
CA SER A 168 -23.15 4.07 12.41
C SER A 168 -22.27 2.86 12.05
N LEU A 169 -21.19 2.58 12.80
CA LEU A 169 -20.41 1.33 12.68
C LEU A 169 -21.18 0.09 13.14
N GLY A 170 -22.33 0.27 13.81
CA GLY A 170 -23.06 -0.82 14.44
C GLY A 170 -22.47 -1.19 15.82
N PRO A 171 -22.88 -2.34 16.40
CA PRO A 171 -22.38 -2.74 17.71
C PRO A 171 -20.90 -3.14 17.64
N GLY A 172 -20.10 -2.65 18.60
CA GLY A 172 -18.68 -2.99 18.69
C GLY A 172 -17.87 -2.03 19.54
N ALA A 173 -16.62 -2.40 19.82
CA ALA A 173 -15.73 -1.60 20.65
C ALA A 173 -15.43 -0.22 20.03
N TRP A 174 -15.23 -0.16 18.73
CA TRP A 174 -14.92 1.09 18.02
C TRP A 174 -16.10 2.06 17.99
N ALA A 175 -17.34 1.53 17.83
CA ALA A 175 -18.54 2.36 17.90
C ALA A 175 -18.75 3.01 19.29
N THR A 176 -18.16 2.41 20.35
CA THR A 176 -18.24 2.93 21.72
C THR A 176 -17.07 3.86 22.03
N ALA A 177 -15.89 3.58 21.47
CA ALA A 177 -14.65 4.34 21.74
C ALA A 177 -14.58 5.66 20.97
N LEU A 178 -15.15 5.70 19.76
CA LEU A 178 -15.13 6.86 18.89
C LEU A 178 -16.41 7.70 19.02
N GLN A 179 -16.34 8.95 18.60
CA GLN A 179 -17.49 9.86 18.50
C GLN A 179 -17.96 9.99 17.05
N ARG A 180 -17.03 10.09 16.12
CA ARG A 180 -17.29 10.35 14.70
C ARG A 180 -16.46 9.43 13.82
N VAL A 181 -17.07 9.04 12.71
CA VAL A 181 -16.43 8.20 11.69
C VAL A 181 -16.75 8.71 10.30
N LEU A 182 -16.09 8.15 9.31
CA LEU A 182 -16.24 8.47 7.91
C LEU A 182 -17.36 7.61 7.30
N ARG A 183 -18.18 8.21 6.44
CA ARG A 183 -19.14 7.53 5.59
C ARG A 183 -18.83 7.85 4.14
N SER A 184 -18.76 6.82 3.29
CA SER A 184 -18.59 7.04 1.87
C SER A 184 -19.78 7.79 1.27
N PRO A 185 -19.55 8.69 0.28
CA PRO A 185 -20.63 9.34 -0.44
C PRO A 185 -21.43 8.30 -1.24
N GLU A 186 -22.67 8.65 -1.61
CA GLU A 186 -23.54 7.76 -2.41
C GLU A 186 -23.00 7.41 -3.79
N SER A 187 -21.98 8.11 -4.30
CA SER A 187 -21.36 7.86 -5.60
C SER A 187 -19.93 8.34 -5.64
N GLY A 188 -19.12 7.70 -6.48
CA GLY A 188 -17.70 8.04 -6.68
C GLY A 188 -16.75 7.15 -5.88
N HIS A 189 -17.24 6.44 -4.86
CA HIS A 189 -16.54 5.34 -4.22
C HIS A 189 -17.08 4.00 -4.73
N ASP A 190 -16.27 2.97 -4.67
CA ASP A 190 -16.67 1.62 -5.03
C ASP A 190 -16.82 0.79 -3.75
N CYS A 191 -17.98 0.19 -3.54
CA CYS A 191 -18.29 -0.63 -2.38
C CYS A 191 -18.94 -1.93 -2.84
N TYR A 192 -18.52 -3.06 -2.28
CA TYR A 192 -19.12 -4.37 -2.58
C TYR A 192 -18.78 -5.41 -1.53
N ILE A 193 -19.48 -6.53 -1.58
CA ILE A 193 -19.20 -7.74 -0.81
C ILE A 193 -18.55 -8.73 -1.77
N ALA A 194 -17.49 -9.42 -1.32
CA ALA A 194 -16.82 -10.44 -2.10
C ALA A 194 -16.63 -11.72 -1.28
N GLN A 195 -16.47 -12.84 -1.97
CA GLN A 195 -16.09 -14.11 -1.38
C GLN A 195 -14.62 -14.39 -1.68
N THR A 196 -13.83 -14.67 -0.66
CA THR A 196 -12.40 -15.02 -0.78
C THR A 196 -12.15 -16.41 -0.21
N GLU A 197 -11.11 -17.08 -0.72
CA GLU A 197 -10.79 -18.45 -0.26
C GLU A 197 -10.25 -18.50 1.17
N ARG A 198 -9.41 -17.50 1.54
CA ARG A 198 -8.69 -17.49 2.82
C ARG A 198 -9.43 -16.76 3.93
N ALA A 199 -10.01 -15.60 3.62
CA ALA A 199 -10.69 -14.77 4.62
C ALA A 199 -12.23 -14.96 4.64
N GLY A 200 -12.78 -15.81 3.75
CA GLY A 200 -14.22 -16.00 3.62
C GLY A 200 -14.91 -14.75 3.02
N PRO A 201 -16.15 -14.44 3.46
CA PRO A 201 -16.86 -13.25 3.03
C PRO A 201 -16.17 -11.98 3.54
N VAL A 202 -15.96 -11.01 2.65
CA VAL A 202 -15.32 -9.72 2.97
C VAL A 202 -16.17 -8.55 2.50
N ALA A 203 -16.11 -7.45 3.22
CA ALA A 203 -16.62 -6.17 2.77
C ALA A 203 -15.46 -5.34 2.21
N VAL A 204 -15.65 -4.79 1.02
CA VAL A 204 -14.63 -4.03 0.27
C VAL A 204 -15.12 -2.62 0.02
N HIS A 205 -14.27 -1.65 0.29
CA HIS A 205 -14.50 -0.25 -0.03
C HIS A 205 -13.25 0.33 -0.72
N THR A 206 -13.43 1.03 -1.83
CA THR A 206 -12.35 1.73 -2.53
C THR A 206 -12.69 3.20 -2.72
N ALA A 207 -11.85 4.07 -2.18
CA ALA A 207 -11.86 5.50 -2.44
C ALA A 207 -10.83 5.83 -3.52
N ARG A 208 -11.23 6.62 -4.53
CA ARG A 208 -10.33 7.10 -5.58
C ARG A 208 -9.92 8.52 -5.30
N ALA A 209 -8.63 8.76 -5.46
CA ALA A 209 -8.04 10.08 -5.35
C ALA A 209 -7.79 10.69 -6.74
N ASP A 210 -7.55 12.01 -6.74
CA ASP A 210 -7.10 12.70 -7.94
C ASP A 210 -5.77 12.14 -8.44
N ALA A 211 -5.55 12.26 -9.74
CA ALA A 211 -4.33 11.81 -10.42
C ALA A 211 -3.98 10.31 -10.27
N GLY A 212 -4.98 9.45 -10.03
CA GLY A 212 -4.84 8.01 -10.25
C GLY A 212 -4.26 7.23 -9.06
N LEU A 213 -4.69 7.51 -7.83
CA LEU A 213 -4.50 6.60 -6.71
C LEU A 213 -5.84 6.04 -6.24
N ALA A 214 -5.90 4.74 -5.99
CA ALA A 214 -7.04 4.06 -5.38
C ALA A 214 -6.62 3.45 -4.04
N VAL A 215 -7.42 3.68 -3.00
CA VAL A 215 -7.17 3.11 -1.67
C VAL A 215 -8.31 2.18 -1.32
N THR A 216 -7.99 0.88 -1.25
CA THR A 216 -8.94 -0.20 -1.01
C THR A 216 -8.82 -0.68 0.42
N SER A 217 -9.92 -0.59 1.17
CA SER A 217 -10.09 -1.10 2.53
C SER A 217 -10.87 -2.41 2.49
N VAL A 218 -10.41 -3.43 3.21
CA VAL A 218 -11.04 -4.77 3.25
C VAL A 218 -11.15 -5.25 4.69
N ILE A 219 -12.37 -5.59 5.08
CA ILE A 219 -12.68 -6.19 6.39
C ILE A 219 -13.29 -7.57 6.20
N ALA A 220 -12.89 -8.51 7.04
CA ALA A 220 -13.41 -9.88 7.12
C ALA A 220 -13.98 -10.14 8.51
N ASP A 221 -14.46 -11.36 8.78
CA ASP A 221 -14.83 -11.78 10.14
C ASP A 221 -13.66 -11.54 11.12
N SER A 222 -13.97 -11.11 12.33
CA SER A 222 -12.98 -10.79 13.36
C SER A 222 -12.11 -11.99 13.78
N ALA A 223 -12.51 -13.21 13.48
CA ALA A 223 -11.73 -14.42 13.68
C ALA A 223 -10.78 -14.75 12.51
N ALA A 224 -10.90 -14.05 11.36
CA ALA A 224 -10.00 -14.26 10.23
C ALA A 224 -8.57 -13.83 10.58
N ALA A 225 -7.58 -14.60 10.13
CA ALA A 225 -6.18 -14.25 10.38
C ALA A 225 -5.79 -12.97 9.61
N THR A 226 -4.99 -12.11 10.26
CA THR A 226 -4.51 -10.85 9.66
C THR A 226 -3.91 -11.06 8.26
N ALA A 227 -3.08 -12.10 8.10
CA ALA A 227 -2.45 -12.42 6.82
C ALA A 227 -3.48 -12.75 5.72
N ASP A 228 -4.59 -13.40 6.07
CA ASP A 228 -5.64 -13.75 5.12
C ASP A 228 -6.47 -12.54 4.69
N VAL A 229 -6.71 -11.60 5.62
CA VAL A 229 -7.38 -10.33 5.31
C VAL A 229 -6.48 -9.42 4.46
N LEU A 230 -5.17 -9.35 4.76
CA LEU A 230 -4.20 -8.63 3.92
C LEU A 230 -4.14 -9.21 2.50
N ALA A 231 -4.10 -10.55 2.37
CA ALA A 231 -4.14 -11.19 1.06
C ALA A 231 -5.43 -10.88 0.30
N ALA A 232 -6.59 -10.90 0.98
CA ALA A 232 -7.87 -10.51 0.41
C ALA A 232 -7.87 -9.04 -0.03
N ALA A 233 -7.20 -8.14 0.71
CA ALA A 233 -7.07 -6.73 0.34
C ALA A 233 -6.24 -6.55 -0.93
N HIS A 234 -5.14 -7.28 -1.10
CA HIS A 234 -4.36 -7.29 -2.34
C HIS A 234 -5.17 -7.84 -3.52
N GLN A 235 -5.96 -8.91 -3.32
CA GLN A 235 -6.86 -9.44 -4.35
C GLN A 235 -7.93 -8.43 -4.77
N ALA A 236 -8.53 -7.75 -3.80
CA ALA A 236 -9.55 -6.73 -4.05
C ALA A 236 -8.95 -5.50 -4.78
N ALA A 237 -7.77 -5.03 -4.36
CA ALA A 237 -7.04 -3.94 -4.99
C ALA A 237 -6.64 -4.29 -6.44
N ALA A 238 -6.22 -5.53 -6.70
CA ALA A 238 -5.95 -6.06 -8.05
C ALA A 238 -7.24 -6.37 -8.85
N ARG A 239 -8.43 -6.12 -8.28
CA ARG A 239 -9.75 -6.39 -8.89
C ARG A 239 -9.98 -7.86 -9.29
N THR A 240 -9.33 -8.78 -8.61
CA THR A 240 -9.48 -10.23 -8.85
C THR A 240 -10.49 -10.90 -7.91
N ALA A 241 -10.96 -10.20 -6.86
CA ALA A 241 -11.98 -10.70 -5.95
C ALA A 241 -13.36 -10.73 -6.63
N ALA A 242 -14.04 -11.87 -6.58
CA ALA A 242 -15.36 -12.05 -7.17
C ALA A 242 -16.44 -11.33 -6.33
N ARG A 243 -17.18 -10.42 -6.96
CA ARG A 243 -18.28 -9.68 -6.31
C ARG A 243 -19.49 -10.60 -6.08
N THR A 244 -20.11 -10.47 -4.93
CA THR A 244 -21.36 -11.15 -4.56
C THR A 244 -22.51 -10.17 -4.75
N SER A 245 -23.57 -10.58 -5.48
CA SER A 245 -24.78 -9.78 -5.62
C SER A 245 -25.47 -9.64 -4.27
N LEU A 246 -25.97 -8.44 -3.96
CA LEU A 246 -26.75 -8.22 -2.74
C LEU A 246 -28.06 -9.03 -2.73
N PHE A 247 -28.55 -9.45 -3.90
CA PHE A 247 -29.75 -10.29 -4.03
C PHE A 247 -29.48 -11.77 -3.69
N ASP A 248 -28.22 -12.18 -3.62
CA ASP A 248 -27.84 -13.53 -3.19
C ASP A 248 -27.57 -13.61 -1.67
N LEU A 249 -27.68 -12.48 -0.98
CA LEU A 249 -27.44 -12.37 0.46
C LEU A 249 -28.74 -12.16 1.24
N PRO A 250 -28.80 -12.59 2.50
CA PRO A 250 -29.99 -12.35 3.35
C PRO A 250 -30.12 -10.86 3.68
N LEU A 251 -31.36 -10.41 3.82
CA LEU A 251 -31.70 -9.08 4.35
C LEU A 251 -31.41 -9.00 5.85
N GLY A 252 -31.17 -7.79 6.33
CA GLY A 252 -30.95 -7.50 7.74
C GLY A 252 -29.49 -7.33 8.09
N ASP A 253 -29.18 -7.47 9.38
CA ASP A 253 -27.85 -7.22 9.95
C ASP A 253 -26.96 -8.47 9.92
N SER A 254 -25.71 -8.28 9.58
CA SER A 254 -24.60 -9.20 9.78
C SER A 254 -23.44 -8.46 10.49
N PRO A 255 -22.39 -9.15 10.97
CA PRO A 255 -21.27 -8.48 11.63
C PRO A 255 -20.57 -7.42 10.77
N LEU A 256 -20.48 -7.62 9.45
CA LEU A 256 -19.72 -6.78 8.53
C LEU A 256 -20.57 -5.80 7.71
N TRP A 257 -21.90 -6.04 7.62
CA TRP A 257 -22.82 -5.20 6.84
C TRP A 257 -24.25 -5.32 7.29
N SER A 258 -25.08 -4.41 6.82
CA SER A 258 -26.54 -4.57 6.83
C SER A 258 -27.07 -4.41 5.41
N ILE A 259 -28.10 -5.18 5.04
CA ILE A 259 -28.76 -5.09 3.74
C ILE A 259 -30.24 -4.75 3.96
N ALA A 260 -30.65 -3.61 3.40
CA ALA A 260 -32.04 -3.17 3.38
C ALA A 260 -32.61 -3.28 1.96
N GLU A 261 -33.92 -3.57 1.86
CA GLU A 261 -34.65 -3.62 0.59
C GLU A 261 -35.74 -2.57 0.59
N ALA A 262 -35.90 -1.86 -0.52
CA ALA A 262 -36.94 -0.86 -0.71
C ALA A 262 -37.47 -0.88 -2.16
N PRO A 263 -38.74 -0.46 -2.39
CA PRO A 263 -39.22 -0.21 -3.75
C PRO A 263 -38.34 0.82 -4.48
N SER A 264 -38.17 0.63 -5.79
CA SER A 264 -37.45 1.56 -6.64
C SER A 264 -38.32 2.01 -7.82
N HIS A 265 -38.29 3.29 -8.13
CA HIS A 265 -38.95 3.85 -9.31
C HIS A 265 -38.25 3.53 -10.65
N ARG A 266 -37.04 2.94 -10.58
CA ARG A 266 -36.38 2.37 -11.75
C ARG A 266 -36.73 0.89 -11.82
N GLY A 267 -37.12 0.40 -13.01
CA GLY A 267 -37.46 -1.01 -13.21
C GLY A 267 -36.28 -1.96 -12.92
N GLY A 268 -36.61 -3.19 -12.50
CA GLY A 268 -35.62 -4.25 -12.26
C GLY A 268 -34.96 -4.23 -10.90
N ARG A 269 -33.87 -4.99 -10.76
CA ARG A 269 -33.05 -5.10 -9.53
C ARG A 269 -31.95 -4.05 -9.55
N GLN A 270 -31.81 -3.32 -8.45
CA GLN A 270 -30.78 -2.31 -8.25
C GLN A 270 -30.01 -2.59 -6.96
N GLU A 271 -28.72 -2.34 -7.01
CA GLU A 271 -27.82 -2.50 -5.88
C GLU A 271 -27.08 -1.20 -5.62
N ASP A 272 -27.14 -0.73 -4.37
CA ASP A 272 -26.32 0.36 -3.87
C ASP A 272 -25.53 -0.08 -2.65
N CYS A 273 -24.40 0.55 -2.42
CA CYS A 273 -23.55 0.23 -1.29
C CYS A 273 -22.88 1.49 -0.75
N VAL A 274 -22.80 1.62 0.56
CA VAL A 274 -22.02 2.64 1.27
C VAL A 274 -21.17 1.97 2.32
N ALA A 275 -20.03 2.57 2.65
CA ALA A 275 -19.13 2.11 3.70
C ALA A 275 -19.06 3.11 4.85
N VAL A 276 -18.97 2.60 6.07
CA VAL A 276 -18.70 3.35 7.29
C VAL A 276 -17.42 2.83 7.91
N LEU A 277 -16.41 3.70 8.07
CA LEU A 277 -15.08 3.33 8.55
C LEU A 277 -14.45 4.47 9.36
N PRO A 278 -13.55 4.18 10.31
CA PRO A 278 -12.85 5.21 11.06
C PRO A 278 -11.80 5.94 10.21
N ALA A 279 -11.42 7.15 10.63
CA ALA A 279 -10.15 7.73 10.25
C ALA A 279 -9.02 6.98 10.98
N TRP A 280 -7.81 7.07 10.46
CA TRP A 280 -6.63 6.48 11.08
C TRP A 280 -5.34 7.12 10.58
N SER A 281 -4.28 7.03 11.38
CA SER A 281 -2.91 7.29 10.95
C SER A 281 -1.99 6.22 11.52
N ALA A 282 -0.96 5.86 10.77
CA ALA A 282 0.04 4.91 11.21
C ALA A 282 1.45 5.41 10.87
N ARG A 283 2.36 5.28 11.83
CA ARG A 283 3.81 5.41 11.61
C ARG A 283 4.46 4.11 12.05
N SER A 284 5.30 3.54 11.19
CA SER A 284 5.94 2.26 11.45
C SER A 284 7.40 2.28 11.06
N ASP A 285 8.23 1.66 11.89
CA ASP A 285 9.62 1.38 11.61
C ASP A 285 9.80 -0.14 11.56
N HIS A 286 10.16 -0.64 10.39
CA HIS A 286 10.34 -2.06 10.13
C HIS A 286 11.83 -2.42 10.13
N GLU A 287 12.20 -3.40 10.94
CA GLU A 287 13.49 -4.09 10.81
C GLU A 287 13.33 -5.19 9.75
N LEU A 288 14.12 -5.13 8.70
CA LEU A 288 14.02 -6.03 7.55
C LEU A 288 15.18 -7.02 7.48
N ALA A 289 16.26 -6.76 8.24
CA ALA A 289 17.39 -7.67 8.36
C ALA A 289 16.97 -8.96 9.09
N GLY A 290 17.42 -10.12 8.61
CA GLY A 290 17.11 -11.40 9.20
C GLY A 290 15.66 -11.89 8.99
N VAL A 291 14.82 -11.14 8.30
CA VAL A 291 13.45 -11.56 7.99
C VAL A 291 13.45 -12.53 6.81
N ALA A 292 13.10 -13.79 7.08
CA ALA A 292 13.10 -14.85 6.08
C ALA A 292 12.21 -14.52 4.87
N GLY A 293 12.75 -14.72 3.68
CA GLY A 293 12.02 -14.55 2.41
C GLY A 293 11.88 -13.09 1.95
N LEU A 294 12.42 -12.09 2.68
CA LEU A 294 12.51 -10.73 2.20
C LEU A 294 13.75 -10.47 1.32
N GLY A 295 14.78 -11.35 1.35
CA GLY A 295 15.95 -11.27 0.49
C GLY A 295 17.02 -10.25 0.89
N PHE A 296 16.85 -9.50 1.99
CA PHE A 296 17.82 -8.46 2.38
C PHE A 296 19.17 -9.03 2.81
N ASP A 297 19.20 -10.21 3.45
CA ASP A 297 20.42 -10.89 3.85
C ASP A 297 21.24 -11.31 2.62
N ASP A 298 20.58 -11.85 1.60
CA ASP A 298 21.21 -12.27 0.34
C ASP A 298 21.68 -11.06 -0.47
N ALA A 299 20.91 -9.97 -0.49
CA ALA A 299 21.28 -8.71 -1.14
C ALA A 299 22.51 -8.07 -0.45
N ALA A 300 22.52 -8.04 0.89
CA ALA A 300 23.64 -7.54 1.67
C ALA A 300 24.91 -8.37 1.42
N GLY A 301 24.79 -9.71 1.44
CA GLY A 301 25.89 -10.62 1.11
C GLY A 301 26.47 -10.38 -0.28
N ALA A 302 25.60 -10.21 -1.28
CA ALA A 302 26.01 -9.91 -2.65
C ALA A 302 26.75 -8.58 -2.77
N LEU A 303 26.27 -7.52 -2.13
CA LEU A 303 26.90 -6.20 -2.12
C LEU A 303 28.24 -6.22 -1.35
N ILE A 304 28.31 -6.91 -0.20
CA ILE A 304 29.54 -7.09 0.57
C ILE A 304 30.61 -7.80 -0.27
N ALA A 305 30.23 -8.78 -1.10
CA ALA A 305 31.16 -9.49 -1.97
C ALA A 305 31.80 -8.59 -3.05
N LEU A 306 31.22 -7.44 -3.34
CA LEU A 306 31.80 -6.42 -4.25
C LEU A 306 32.86 -5.54 -3.58
N MET A 307 32.94 -5.55 -2.24
CA MET A 307 33.85 -4.70 -1.46
C MET A 307 35.16 -5.40 -1.14
N PRO A 308 36.20 -4.71 -0.63
CA PRO A 308 37.42 -5.35 -0.12
C PRO A 308 37.08 -6.37 0.97
N LYS A 309 37.97 -7.35 1.16
CA LYS A 309 37.78 -8.31 2.29
C LYS A 309 37.80 -7.58 3.63
N GLY A 310 36.77 -7.82 4.45
CA GLY A 310 36.61 -7.20 5.77
C GLY A 310 35.39 -7.78 6.47
N ASP A 311 35.26 -7.48 7.76
CA ASP A 311 34.08 -7.80 8.54
C ASP A 311 33.11 -6.62 8.42
N TYR A 312 31.96 -6.85 7.79
CA TYR A 312 30.92 -5.85 7.57
C TYR A 312 29.61 -6.28 8.25
N GLU A 313 29.01 -5.35 8.95
CA GLU A 313 27.64 -5.46 9.45
C GLU A 313 26.69 -4.70 8.51
N TYR A 314 25.45 -5.14 8.42
CA TYR A 314 24.45 -4.45 7.62
C TYR A 314 23.18 -4.19 8.44
N GLU A 315 22.47 -3.14 8.08
CA GLU A 315 21.12 -2.84 8.56
C GLU A 315 20.19 -2.73 7.35
N ALA A 316 18.98 -3.27 7.48
CA ALA A 316 17.90 -3.08 6.52
C ALA A 316 16.66 -2.61 7.28
N ARG A 317 16.23 -1.38 7.04
CA ARG A 317 15.11 -0.74 7.74
C ARG A 317 14.23 0.05 6.79
N GLN A 318 12.94 0.09 7.09
CA GLN A 318 11.99 0.96 6.43
C GLN A 318 11.21 1.74 7.47
N SER A 319 11.12 3.06 7.30
CA SER A 319 10.10 3.90 7.95
C SER A 319 8.98 4.17 6.97
N ALA A 320 7.74 4.00 7.42
CA ALA A 320 6.55 4.28 6.65
C ALA A 320 5.56 5.12 7.48
N TYR A 321 4.83 5.99 6.78
CA TYR A 321 3.75 6.79 7.37
C TYR A 321 2.57 6.83 6.40
N ALA A 322 1.36 6.72 6.95
CA ALA A 322 0.13 6.96 6.20
C ALA A 322 -0.94 7.53 7.12
N ARG A 323 -1.82 8.35 6.55
CA ARG A 323 -3.01 8.89 7.19
C ARG A 323 -4.20 8.80 6.25
N TYR A 324 -5.30 8.31 6.76
CA TYR A 324 -6.58 8.19 6.05
C TYR A 324 -7.60 9.10 6.73
N SER A 325 -8.03 10.13 6.04
CA SER A 325 -8.89 11.17 6.60
C SER A 325 -10.14 11.40 5.73
N ARG A 326 -10.99 12.32 6.17
CA ARG A 326 -12.15 12.78 5.41
C ARG A 326 -11.81 13.27 4.01
N GLU A 327 -10.71 14.02 3.86
CA GLU A 327 -10.36 14.77 2.67
C GLU A 327 -9.43 14.01 1.72
N GLY A 328 -8.70 13.02 2.23
CA GLY A 328 -7.71 12.31 1.41
C GLY A 328 -6.88 11.28 2.15
N PHE A 329 -5.94 10.75 1.39
CA PHE A 329 -4.83 9.96 1.86
C PHE A 329 -3.63 10.91 1.98
N GLU A 330 -3.44 11.48 3.17
CA GLU A 330 -2.62 12.65 3.47
C GLU A 330 -2.99 13.92 2.66
N ALA A 331 -4.07 14.60 3.04
CA ALA A 331 -4.78 15.54 2.19
C ALA A 331 -4.44 17.02 2.35
N ALA A 332 -4.64 17.75 1.24
CA ALA A 332 -4.99 19.16 1.21
C ALA A 332 -6.41 19.30 0.66
N ALA A 333 -7.24 20.15 1.26
CA ALA A 333 -8.66 20.26 0.95
C ALA A 333 -8.95 20.88 -0.43
N VAL A 334 -9.89 20.26 -1.17
CA VAL A 334 -10.58 20.87 -2.32
C VAL A 334 -12.08 20.69 -2.13
N THR A 335 -12.84 21.78 -2.13
CA THR A 335 -14.29 21.77 -1.98
C THR A 335 -14.97 21.73 -3.35
N ALA A 336 -15.75 20.68 -3.65
CA ALA A 336 -16.57 20.59 -4.85
C ALA A 336 -18.05 20.44 -4.50
N VAL A 337 -18.92 21.30 -5.09
CA VAL A 337 -20.38 21.23 -4.96
C VAL A 337 -20.96 20.59 -6.22
N GLY A 338 -21.63 19.43 -6.09
CA GLY A 338 -22.34 18.76 -7.16
C GLY A 338 -23.85 18.90 -7.03
N ILE A 339 -24.53 19.38 -8.08
CA ILE A 339 -26.01 19.45 -8.17
C ILE A 339 -26.49 18.24 -8.97
N ARG A 340 -27.41 17.46 -8.40
CA ARG A 340 -28.05 16.31 -9.08
C ARG A 340 -29.43 16.64 -9.60
N LEU A 341 -29.74 16.18 -10.80
CA LEU A 341 -31.08 16.17 -11.35
C LEU A 341 -31.79 14.89 -10.91
N ALA A 342 -32.91 15.02 -10.19
CA ALA A 342 -33.77 13.89 -9.87
C ALA A 342 -34.73 13.64 -11.05
N ALA A 343 -34.52 12.55 -11.78
CA ALA A 343 -35.47 12.11 -12.80
C ALA A 343 -36.39 11.04 -12.20
N ALA A 344 -37.67 11.34 -12.13
CA ALA A 344 -38.70 10.36 -11.75
C ALA A 344 -39.14 9.59 -13.00
N PHE A 345 -38.86 8.27 -13.03
CA PHE A 345 -39.45 7.35 -14.00
C PHE A 345 -40.22 6.29 -13.22
N GLY A 346 -41.47 6.05 -13.58
CA GLY A 346 -42.31 5.00 -12.98
C GLY A 346 -41.94 3.62 -13.51
N GLY A 347 -41.52 2.73 -12.62
CA GLY A 347 -41.28 1.32 -12.89
C GLY A 347 -41.32 0.52 -11.57
N ASP A 348 -41.83 -0.72 -11.61
CA ASP A 348 -41.85 -1.63 -10.46
C ASP A 348 -40.44 -2.27 -10.32
N GLY A 349 -39.56 -1.63 -9.60
CA GLY A 349 -38.22 -2.12 -9.31
C GLY A 349 -38.02 -2.35 -7.81
N VAL A 350 -36.98 -3.11 -7.49
CA VAL A 350 -36.53 -3.37 -6.12
C VAL A 350 -35.07 -2.94 -5.99
N LYS A 351 -34.76 -2.14 -4.96
CA LYS A 351 -33.41 -1.69 -4.65
C LYS A 351 -32.94 -2.31 -3.36
N ARG A 352 -31.78 -2.96 -3.39
CA ARG A 352 -31.06 -3.36 -2.18
C ARG A 352 -29.91 -2.40 -1.92
N THR A 353 -29.80 -1.98 -0.67
CA THR A 353 -28.72 -1.10 -0.22
C THR A 353 -27.95 -1.80 0.90
N ALA A 354 -26.63 -1.99 0.68
CA ALA A 354 -25.74 -2.47 1.72
C ALA A 354 -25.05 -1.30 2.43
N THR A 355 -24.95 -1.39 3.76
CA THR A 355 -24.06 -0.55 4.56
C THR A 355 -22.94 -1.43 5.10
N LEU A 356 -21.71 -1.25 4.59
CA LEU A 356 -20.53 -1.97 5.05
C LEU A 356 -19.99 -1.30 6.31
N ARG A 357 -19.56 -2.08 7.30
CA ARG A 357 -19.19 -1.61 8.63
C ARG A 357 -17.77 -2.05 8.99
N PHE A 358 -16.84 -1.11 9.03
CA PHE A 358 -15.46 -1.35 9.42
C PHE A 358 -15.30 -1.09 10.93
N GLY A 359 -15.94 -1.92 11.74
CA GLY A 359 -16.05 -1.75 13.20
C GLY A 359 -15.00 -2.47 14.04
N HIS A 360 -14.00 -3.11 13.41
CA HIS A 360 -12.86 -3.80 14.03
C HIS A 360 -11.66 -3.81 13.06
N PRO A 361 -10.47 -4.34 13.43
CA PRO A 361 -9.28 -4.29 12.59
C PRO A 361 -9.48 -4.80 11.16
N TYR A 362 -8.88 -4.10 10.19
CA TYR A 362 -9.03 -4.34 8.75
C TYR A 362 -7.76 -4.00 7.97
N ALA A 363 -7.65 -4.49 6.75
CA ALA A 363 -6.54 -4.24 5.85
C ALA A 363 -6.81 -3.09 4.87
N VAL A 364 -5.77 -2.37 4.48
CA VAL A 364 -5.80 -1.32 3.47
C VAL A 364 -4.67 -1.52 2.47
N VAL A 365 -4.95 -1.32 1.17
CA VAL A 365 -3.95 -1.32 0.09
C VAL A 365 -4.17 -0.10 -0.79
N ALA A 366 -3.12 0.68 -1.00
CA ALA A 366 -3.11 1.80 -1.93
C ALA A 366 -2.43 1.37 -3.24
N THR A 367 -3.13 1.50 -4.37
CA THR A 367 -2.66 1.13 -5.70
C THR A 367 -2.69 2.33 -6.64
N VAL A 368 -1.80 2.35 -7.62
CA VAL A 368 -1.87 3.30 -8.72
C VAL A 368 -2.90 2.82 -9.74
N GLU A 369 -3.76 3.71 -10.23
CA GLU A 369 -4.67 3.52 -11.35
C GLU A 369 -4.31 4.56 -12.43
N SER A 370 -3.50 4.18 -13.41
CA SER A 370 -3.02 5.09 -14.44
C SER A 370 -2.73 4.31 -15.72
N ASP A 371 -3.65 4.38 -16.68
CA ASP A 371 -3.49 3.73 -17.98
C ASP A 371 -2.16 4.19 -18.61
N ASP A 372 -1.45 3.26 -19.28
CA ASP A 372 -0.17 3.48 -19.96
C ASP A 372 1.03 3.85 -19.06
N SER A 373 0.91 3.77 -17.73
CA SER A 373 2.01 3.98 -16.79
C SER A 373 2.63 2.65 -16.33
N PRO A 374 3.97 2.56 -16.14
CA PRO A 374 4.58 1.37 -15.53
C PRO A 374 4.13 1.15 -14.08
N TRP A 375 3.49 2.14 -13.46
CA TRP A 375 2.95 2.08 -12.10
C TRP A 375 1.55 1.50 -12.04
N ASP A 376 0.84 1.34 -13.17
CA ASP A 376 -0.55 0.90 -13.16
C ASP A 376 -0.75 -0.43 -12.44
N GLY A 377 -1.76 -0.49 -11.56
CA GLY A 377 -2.07 -1.66 -10.75
C GLY A 377 -1.07 -2.00 -9.62
N LEU A 378 0.05 -1.25 -9.48
CA LEU A 378 1.05 -1.57 -8.46
C LEU A 378 0.60 -1.13 -7.06
N PRO A 379 0.71 -2.01 -6.03
CA PRO A 379 0.47 -1.64 -4.64
C PRO A 379 1.67 -0.84 -4.09
N VAL A 380 1.46 0.44 -3.81
CA VAL A 380 2.52 1.32 -3.30
C VAL A 380 2.62 1.30 -1.78
N PHE A 381 1.49 1.17 -1.08
CA PHE A 381 1.40 1.04 0.37
C PHE A 381 0.36 0.00 0.75
N SER A 382 0.59 -0.64 1.90
CA SER A 382 -0.41 -1.48 2.56
C SER A 382 -0.34 -1.32 4.08
N ALA A 383 -1.47 -1.51 4.77
CA ALA A 383 -1.58 -1.29 6.20
C ALA A 383 -2.52 -2.31 6.85
N TRP A 384 -2.28 -2.55 8.14
CA TRP A 384 -3.23 -3.17 9.05
C TRP A 384 -3.71 -2.11 10.04
N VAL A 385 -4.98 -1.77 9.97
CA VAL A 385 -5.62 -0.76 10.81
C VAL A 385 -6.20 -1.44 12.03
N ALA A 386 -5.56 -1.28 13.19
CA ALA A 386 -6.01 -1.81 14.47
C ALA A 386 -6.27 -0.70 15.51
N GLU A 387 -5.80 0.52 15.26
CA GLU A 387 -6.01 1.69 16.10
C GLU A 387 -6.77 2.76 15.29
N PRO A 388 -8.09 2.86 15.51
CA PRO A 388 -8.93 3.82 14.81
C PRO A 388 -8.82 5.21 15.47
N GLU A 389 -9.06 6.26 14.67
CA GLU A 389 -9.12 7.64 15.13
C GLU A 389 -10.51 8.24 14.86
N ASP A 390 -10.88 9.26 15.64
CA ASP A 390 -12.06 10.06 15.37
C ASP A 390 -11.89 10.83 14.04
N ALA A 391 -12.94 10.86 13.23
CA ALA A 391 -12.97 11.75 12.09
C ALA A 391 -12.97 13.22 12.57
N GLU A 392 -12.16 14.05 11.91
CA GLU A 392 -12.13 15.50 12.20
C GLU A 392 -13.51 16.12 11.96
N ALA A 393 -13.88 17.07 12.80
CA ALA A 393 -15.09 17.86 12.61
C ALA A 393 -14.93 18.77 11.38
N ASP A 394 -16.06 19.18 10.81
CA ASP A 394 -16.12 20.21 9.76
C ASP A 394 -15.57 21.55 10.25
#